data_4cb29cdb6742e1759ae1ecadcd987f66
#
_entry.id   4cb29cdb6742e1759ae1ecadcd987f66
#
_cell.length_a   1.000
_cell.length_b   1.000
_cell.length_c   1.000
_cell.angle_alpha   90.00
_cell.angle_beta   90.00
_cell.angle_gamma   90.00
#
_symmetry.space_group_name_H-M   'P 1'
#
loop_
_entity.id
_entity.type
_entity.pdbx_description
1 polymer ?
#
loop_
_entity_poly.entity_id
_entity_poly.type
_entity_poly.pdbx_seq_one_letter_code
_entity_poly.pdbx_strand_id
1 'polypeptide(L)'
;RPVKGIADGIGYMFQADAVFPWKTVLENVAAGPRYHGSSSRDARDKARQWIARVGLAGFEDRYPYQLSGGMRKRVALAQSLINGPRILLMDEPFSALDVQTRALMEDELLGLWAATSASVVFVTHDLEEAISLSDRVFVITAGPGTVKSNYKVDLPRPRNVAEIRFQPHFIEIYEEIWKDLKDEVLVSYERQKRGAA
;
A
#
# COMPACT_ATOMS: atom_id res chain seq x y z
N ARG A 1 -20.41 6.76 13.28
CA ARG A 1 -21.47 5.76 13.02
C ARG A 1 -20.81 4.40 12.88
N PRO A 2 -21.34 3.33 13.50
CA PRO A 2 -20.84 1.98 13.26
C PRO A 2 -21.03 1.60 11.78
N VAL A 3 -19.99 0.97 11.19
CA VAL A 3 -20.06 0.44 9.83
C VAL A 3 -20.96 -0.79 9.83
N LYS A 4 -21.99 -0.80 8.99
CA LYS A 4 -22.89 -1.95 8.82
C LYS A 4 -22.75 -2.48 7.39
N GLY A 5 -22.36 -3.74 7.24
CA GLY A 5 -22.15 -4.39 5.95
C GLY A 5 -20.86 -3.92 5.22
N ILE A 6 -20.84 -4.09 3.89
CA ILE A 6 -19.74 -3.66 3.04
C ILE A 6 -19.86 -2.15 2.84
N ALA A 7 -18.80 -1.41 3.23
CA ALA A 7 -18.78 0.04 3.06
C ALA A 7 -18.37 0.40 1.62
N ASP A 8 -19.22 1.14 0.93
CA ASP A 8 -18.92 1.65 -0.40
C ASP A 8 -17.78 2.67 -0.38
N GLY A 9 -16.96 2.65 -1.41
CA GLY A 9 -15.86 3.59 -1.60
C GLY A 9 -14.63 3.29 -0.75
N ILE A 10 -14.49 2.07 -0.22
CA ILE A 10 -13.28 1.58 0.42
C ILE A 10 -12.59 0.59 -0.52
N GLY A 11 -11.31 0.84 -0.82
CA GLY A 11 -10.40 -0.11 -1.42
C GLY A 11 -9.53 -0.77 -0.35
N TYR A 12 -9.14 -2.01 -0.55
CA TYR A 12 -8.23 -2.73 0.34
C TYR A 12 -7.11 -3.40 -0.45
N MET A 13 -5.88 -3.22 -0.01
CA MET A 13 -4.71 -3.91 -0.53
C MET A 13 -4.09 -4.75 0.60
N PHE A 14 -4.11 -6.05 0.42
CA PHE A 14 -3.61 -7.02 1.41
C PHE A 14 -2.08 -7.16 1.33
N GLN A 15 -1.48 -7.61 2.42
CA GLN A 15 -0.07 -7.99 2.49
C GLN A 15 0.25 -9.07 1.44
N ALA A 16 -0.56 -10.13 1.39
CA ALA A 16 -0.46 -11.13 0.31
C ALA A 16 -1.11 -10.61 -0.98
N ASP A 17 -0.57 -11.06 -2.13
CA ASP A 17 -1.16 -10.70 -3.42
C ASP A 17 -2.57 -11.32 -3.54
N ALA A 18 -3.60 -10.51 -3.34
CA ALA A 18 -5.01 -10.93 -3.46
C ALA A 18 -5.47 -10.96 -4.92
N VAL A 19 -4.61 -11.47 -5.82
CA VAL A 19 -4.94 -11.69 -7.23
C VAL A 19 -5.52 -13.10 -7.44
N PHE A 20 -6.56 -13.21 -8.25
CA PHE A 20 -7.18 -14.49 -8.56
C PHE A 20 -6.25 -15.32 -9.46
N PRO A 21 -5.68 -16.45 -9.00
CA PRO A 21 -4.65 -17.17 -9.75
C PRO A 21 -5.19 -17.83 -11.04
N TRP A 22 -6.50 -18.03 -11.16
CA TRP A 22 -7.18 -18.60 -12.33
C TRP A 22 -7.69 -17.57 -13.34
N LYS A 23 -7.43 -16.28 -13.10
CA LYS A 23 -7.78 -15.16 -13.98
C LYS A 23 -6.54 -14.54 -14.58
N THR A 24 -6.66 -14.03 -15.80
CA THR A 24 -5.61 -13.20 -16.42
C THR A 24 -5.48 -11.85 -15.73
N VAL A 25 -4.43 -11.09 -16.03
CA VAL A 25 -4.24 -9.71 -15.53
C VAL A 25 -5.47 -8.87 -15.84
N LEU A 26 -5.94 -8.90 -17.10
CA LEU A 26 -7.12 -8.15 -17.52
C LEU A 26 -8.37 -8.54 -16.72
N GLU A 27 -8.59 -9.82 -16.52
CA GLU A 27 -9.75 -10.32 -15.78
C GLU A 27 -9.67 -10.00 -14.28
N ASN A 28 -8.47 -10.01 -13.72
CA ASN A 28 -8.22 -9.60 -12.35
C ASN A 28 -8.59 -8.13 -12.14
N VAL A 29 -8.04 -7.24 -12.95
CA VAL A 29 -8.29 -5.80 -12.84
C VAL A 29 -9.74 -5.44 -13.19
N ALA A 30 -10.35 -6.11 -14.16
CA ALA A 30 -11.76 -5.89 -14.54
C ALA A 30 -12.76 -6.45 -13.51
N ALA A 31 -12.35 -7.27 -12.57
CA ALA A 31 -13.26 -7.93 -11.62
C ALA A 31 -14.05 -6.91 -10.78
N GLY A 32 -13.37 -5.91 -10.22
CA GLY A 32 -14.00 -4.89 -9.39
C GLY A 32 -15.16 -4.16 -10.10
N PRO A 33 -14.94 -3.50 -11.24
CA PRO A 33 -16.00 -2.85 -12.02
C PRO A 33 -17.13 -3.80 -12.40
N ARG A 34 -16.82 -5.07 -12.73
CA ARG A 34 -17.83 -6.09 -13.02
C ARG A 34 -18.75 -6.36 -11.84
N TYR A 35 -18.20 -6.53 -10.63
CA TYR A 35 -18.97 -6.73 -9.41
C TYR A 35 -19.82 -5.50 -9.03
N HIS A 36 -19.40 -4.31 -9.46
CA HIS A 36 -20.16 -3.07 -9.31
C HIS A 36 -21.17 -2.80 -10.47
N GLY A 37 -21.45 -3.80 -11.30
CA GLY A 37 -22.51 -3.75 -12.32
C GLY A 37 -22.10 -3.16 -13.68
N SER A 38 -20.79 -2.87 -13.91
CA SER A 38 -20.34 -2.44 -15.24
C SER A 38 -20.49 -3.55 -16.29
N SER A 39 -20.76 -3.15 -17.54
CA SER A 39 -20.75 -4.10 -18.65
C SER A 39 -19.39 -4.78 -18.79
N SER A 40 -19.35 -5.97 -19.39
CA SER A 40 -18.09 -6.70 -19.64
C SER A 40 -17.11 -5.88 -20.49
N ARG A 41 -17.63 -5.13 -21.45
CA ARG A 41 -16.85 -4.28 -22.35
C ARG A 41 -16.25 -3.10 -21.57
N ASP A 42 -17.08 -2.33 -20.88
CA ASP A 42 -16.64 -1.13 -20.15
C ASP A 42 -15.63 -1.48 -19.05
N ALA A 43 -15.86 -2.58 -18.31
CA ALA A 43 -14.95 -3.06 -17.29
C ALA A 43 -13.58 -3.43 -17.88
N ARG A 44 -13.54 -4.10 -19.04
CA ARG A 44 -12.28 -4.46 -19.71
C ARG A 44 -11.56 -3.23 -20.26
N ASP A 45 -12.29 -2.28 -20.84
CA ASP A 45 -11.69 -1.05 -21.39
C ASP A 45 -11.08 -0.20 -20.28
N LYS A 46 -11.79 -0.07 -19.14
CA LYS A 46 -11.26 0.59 -17.94
C LYS A 46 -10.04 -0.17 -17.37
N ALA A 47 -10.10 -1.49 -17.35
CA ALA A 47 -8.99 -2.31 -16.87
C ALA A 47 -7.72 -2.15 -17.72
N ARG A 48 -7.83 -2.11 -19.05
CA ARG A 48 -6.68 -1.85 -19.94
C ARG A 48 -6.00 -0.52 -19.63
N GLN A 49 -6.79 0.53 -19.36
CA GLN A 49 -6.24 1.83 -18.98
C GLN A 49 -5.45 1.75 -17.66
N TRP A 50 -5.97 1.03 -16.66
CA TRP A 50 -5.28 0.85 -15.38
C TRP A 50 -4.04 -0.03 -15.51
N ILE A 51 -4.10 -1.11 -16.30
CA ILE A 51 -2.96 -1.97 -16.60
C ILE A 51 -1.83 -1.16 -17.24
N ALA A 52 -2.15 -0.28 -18.18
CA ALA A 52 -1.16 0.63 -18.79
C ALA A 52 -0.58 1.61 -17.75
N ARG A 53 -1.42 2.19 -16.87
CA ARG A 53 -0.98 3.12 -15.81
C ARG A 53 -0.01 2.49 -14.83
N VAL A 54 -0.17 1.21 -14.51
CA VAL A 54 0.75 0.47 -13.63
C VAL A 54 1.90 -0.20 -14.40
N GLY A 55 2.15 0.20 -15.65
CA GLY A 55 3.28 -0.26 -16.44
C GLY A 55 3.22 -1.73 -16.86
N LEU A 56 2.01 -2.30 -17.00
CA LEU A 56 1.79 -3.70 -17.37
C LEU A 56 1.14 -3.85 -18.76
N ALA A 57 1.23 -2.83 -19.62
CA ALA A 57 0.76 -2.94 -21.00
C ALA A 57 1.48 -4.09 -21.74
N GLY A 58 0.70 -4.94 -22.43
CA GLY A 58 1.19 -6.15 -23.09
C GLY A 58 1.20 -7.42 -22.22
N PHE A 59 0.79 -7.30 -20.94
CA PHE A 59 0.66 -8.44 -20.02
C PHE A 59 -0.81 -8.82 -19.73
N GLU A 60 -1.77 -8.26 -20.46
CA GLU A 60 -3.20 -8.40 -20.22
C GLU A 60 -3.67 -9.85 -20.13
N ASP A 61 -3.13 -10.72 -20.99
CA ASP A 61 -3.51 -12.12 -21.12
C ASP A 61 -2.63 -13.06 -20.28
N ARG A 62 -1.69 -12.53 -19.48
CA ARG A 62 -0.86 -13.34 -18.58
C ARG A 62 -1.60 -13.69 -17.30
N TYR A 63 -1.31 -14.89 -16.78
CA TYR A 63 -1.77 -15.34 -15.48
C TYR A 63 -0.80 -14.93 -14.37
N PRO A 64 -1.24 -14.82 -13.09
CA PRO A 64 -0.38 -14.42 -11.97
C PRO A 64 0.90 -15.25 -11.81
N TYR A 65 0.87 -16.54 -12.10
CA TYR A 65 2.05 -17.41 -12.02
C TYR A 65 3.12 -17.11 -13.09
N GLN A 66 2.78 -16.33 -14.12
CA GLN A 66 3.69 -15.89 -15.18
C GLN A 66 4.32 -14.52 -14.88
N LEU A 67 3.98 -13.92 -13.73
CA LEU A 67 4.41 -12.58 -13.33
C LEU A 67 5.45 -12.64 -12.21
N SER A 68 6.36 -11.66 -12.17
CA SER A 68 7.21 -11.42 -11.01
C SER A 68 6.38 -10.96 -9.79
N GLY A 69 6.99 -10.96 -8.59
CA GLY A 69 6.35 -10.45 -7.38
C GLY A 69 5.92 -8.99 -7.52
N GLY A 70 6.80 -8.13 -8.03
CA GLY A 70 6.47 -6.72 -8.29
C GLY A 70 5.35 -6.54 -9.31
N MET A 71 5.32 -7.34 -10.37
CA MET A 71 4.22 -7.28 -11.36
C MET A 71 2.88 -7.69 -10.73
N ARG A 72 2.85 -8.71 -9.86
CA ARG A 72 1.62 -9.08 -9.14
C ARG A 72 1.15 -7.97 -8.20
N LYS A 73 2.07 -7.28 -7.51
CA LYS A 73 1.74 -6.10 -6.68
C LYS A 73 1.11 -4.98 -7.51
N ARG A 74 1.62 -4.72 -8.71
CA ARG A 74 1.04 -3.74 -9.65
C ARG A 74 -0.38 -4.13 -10.08
N VAL A 75 -0.65 -5.42 -10.32
CA VAL A 75 -2.02 -5.92 -10.57
C VAL A 75 -2.91 -5.65 -9.36
N ALA A 76 -2.47 -5.99 -8.14
CA ALA A 76 -3.23 -5.75 -6.91
C ALA A 76 -3.51 -4.25 -6.68
N LEU A 77 -2.53 -3.39 -6.97
CA LEU A 77 -2.69 -1.94 -6.90
C LEU A 77 -3.75 -1.43 -7.90
N ALA A 78 -3.68 -1.90 -9.15
CA ALA A 78 -4.69 -1.56 -10.17
C ALA A 78 -6.10 -2.04 -9.76
N GLN A 79 -6.23 -3.25 -9.20
CA GLN A 79 -7.50 -3.76 -8.66
C GLN A 79 -8.07 -2.87 -7.55
N SER A 80 -7.21 -2.40 -6.64
CA SER A 80 -7.63 -1.59 -5.50
C SER A 80 -8.07 -0.18 -5.91
N LEU A 81 -7.45 0.38 -6.95
CA LEU A 81 -7.68 1.77 -7.39
C LEU A 81 -8.73 1.91 -8.50
N ILE A 82 -8.98 0.88 -9.31
CA ILE A 82 -9.83 0.98 -10.50
C ILE A 82 -11.27 1.45 -10.20
N ASN A 83 -11.79 1.14 -9.02
CA ASN A 83 -13.14 1.56 -8.62
C ASN A 83 -13.20 2.99 -8.07
N GLY A 84 -12.09 3.71 -8.00
CA GLY A 84 -12.02 5.08 -7.48
C GLY A 84 -12.40 5.14 -6.00
N PRO A 85 -11.74 4.40 -5.10
CA PRO A 85 -12.09 4.41 -3.68
C PRO A 85 -11.86 5.80 -3.09
N ARG A 86 -12.70 6.19 -2.12
CA ARG A 86 -12.49 7.39 -1.31
C ARG A 86 -11.47 7.16 -0.19
N ILE A 87 -11.41 5.91 0.29
CA ILE A 87 -10.46 5.46 1.31
C ILE A 87 -9.77 4.22 0.78
N LEU A 88 -8.45 4.20 0.82
CA LEU A 88 -7.63 3.03 0.50
C LEU A 88 -6.93 2.55 1.76
N LEU A 89 -7.20 1.32 2.16
CA LEU A 89 -6.53 0.65 3.26
C LEU A 89 -5.44 -0.25 2.69
N MET A 90 -4.22 -0.12 3.17
CA MET A 90 -3.06 -0.89 2.70
C MET A 90 -2.37 -1.54 3.90
N ASP A 91 -2.25 -2.86 3.87
CA ASP A 91 -1.67 -3.66 4.95
C ASP A 91 -0.35 -4.26 4.50
N GLU A 92 0.76 -3.68 4.93
CA GLU A 92 2.13 -4.05 4.57
C GLU A 92 2.32 -4.38 3.07
N PRO A 93 1.88 -3.53 2.14
CA PRO A 93 1.73 -3.91 0.73
C PRO A 93 3.06 -4.25 0.06
N PHE A 94 4.19 -3.75 0.58
CA PHE A 94 5.51 -3.88 -0.04
C PHE A 94 6.49 -4.74 0.77
N SER A 95 6.08 -5.33 1.90
CA SER A 95 6.94 -6.08 2.81
C SER A 95 7.68 -7.28 2.16
N ALA A 96 7.08 -7.89 1.12
CA ALA A 96 7.66 -9.03 0.42
C ALA A 96 8.58 -8.65 -0.77
N LEU A 97 8.82 -7.36 -1.00
CA LEU A 97 9.66 -6.87 -2.10
C LEU A 97 11.10 -6.64 -1.64
N ASP A 98 12.05 -6.83 -2.55
CA ASP A 98 13.43 -6.39 -2.34
C ASP A 98 13.50 -4.85 -2.31
N VAL A 99 14.56 -4.31 -1.72
CA VAL A 99 14.72 -2.87 -1.45
C VAL A 99 14.59 -2.00 -2.70
N GLN A 100 15.13 -2.45 -3.84
CA GLN A 100 15.12 -1.66 -5.07
C GLN A 100 13.72 -1.66 -5.71
N THR A 101 13.10 -2.83 -5.80
CA THR A 101 11.73 -2.97 -6.31
C THR A 101 10.74 -2.22 -5.42
N ARG A 102 10.93 -2.24 -4.11
CA ARG A 102 10.10 -1.53 -3.14
C ARG A 102 10.12 -0.03 -3.40
N ALA A 103 11.30 0.61 -3.47
CA ALA A 103 11.41 2.05 -3.70
C ALA A 103 10.72 2.49 -5.02
N LEU A 104 10.83 1.68 -6.08
CA LEU A 104 10.13 1.93 -7.34
C LEU A 104 8.60 1.85 -7.18
N MET A 105 8.12 0.84 -6.43
CA MET A 105 6.68 0.66 -6.19
C MET A 105 6.08 1.77 -5.32
N GLU A 106 6.84 2.28 -4.37
CA GLU A 106 6.47 3.41 -3.52
C GLU A 106 6.34 4.71 -4.33
N ASP A 107 7.29 5.01 -5.22
CA ASP A 107 7.22 6.14 -6.14
C ASP A 107 6.01 6.02 -7.09
N GLU A 108 5.76 4.82 -7.63
CA GLU A 108 4.57 4.57 -8.45
C GLU A 108 3.27 4.78 -7.67
N LEU A 109 3.21 4.28 -6.44
CA LEU A 109 2.05 4.50 -5.58
C LEU A 109 1.79 5.99 -5.38
N LEU A 110 2.82 6.78 -5.07
CA LEU A 110 2.70 8.23 -4.92
C LEU A 110 2.21 8.90 -6.20
N GLY A 111 2.73 8.51 -7.37
CA GLY A 111 2.30 9.02 -8.67
C GLY A 111 0.85 8.69 -8.98
N LEU A 112 0.42 7.45 -8.75
CA LEU A 112 -0.96 7.02 -8.95
C LEU A 112 -1.92 7.68 -7.96
N TRP A 113 -1.51 7.79 -6.68
CA TRP A 113 -2.30 8.45 -5.65
C TRP A 113 -2.50 9.94 -5.93
N ALA A 114 -1.47 10.65 -6.39
CA ALA A 114 -1.56 12.09 -6.72
C ALA A 114 -2.64 12.41 -7.76
N ALA A 115 -2.98 11.43 -8.62
CA ALA A 115 -4.07 11.55 -9.60
C ALA A 115 -5.45 11.18 -9.02
N THR A 116 -5.53 10.86 -7.73
CA THR A 116 -6.77 10.50 -7.02
C THR A 116 -7.04 11.47 -5.89
N SER A 117 -8.26 11.46 -5.34
CA SER A 117 -8.62 12.18 -4.12
C SER A 117 -8.79 11.25 -2.91
N ALA A 118 -8.23 10.04 -2.99
CA ALA A 118 -8.38 9.04 -1.94
C ALA A 118 -7.55 9.39 -0.70
N SER A 119 -8.15 9.22 0.47
CA SER A 119 -7.40 9.14 1.73
C SER A 119 -6.81 7.75 1.87
N VAL A 120 -5.54 7.65 2.27
CA VAL A 120 -4.86 6.36 2.42
C VAL A 120 -4.56 6.11 3.89
N VAL A 121 -4.90 4.92 4.38
CA VAL A 121 -4.41 4.38 5.65
C VAL A 121 -3.43 3.26 5.31
N PHE A 122 -2.17 3.48 5.65
CA PHE A 122 -1.06 2.61 5.31
C PHE A 122 -0.48 1.99 6.58
N VAL A 123 -0.48 0.68 6.67
CA VAL A 123 0.14 -0.08 7.77
C VAL A 123 1.48 -0.61 7.29
N THR A 124 2.53 -0.34 8.03
CA THR A 124 3.88 -0.85 7.78
C THR A 124 4.67 -0.99 9.08
N HIS A 125 5.66 -1.86 9.10
CA HIS A 125 6.68 -1.93 10.14
C HIS A 125 7.98 -1.20 9.72
N ASP A 126 8.03 -0.63 8.52
CA ASP A 126 9.18 0.11 8.01
C ASP A 126 8.97 1.61 8.23
N LEU A 127 9.85 2.21 9.05
CA LEU A 127 9.75 3.63 9.40
C LEU A 127 10.07 4.55 8.22
N GLU A 128 10.98 4.14 7.32
CA GLU A 128 11.28 4.90 6.12
C GLU A 128 10.07 4.97 5.18
N GLU A 129 9.37 3.82 4.97
CA GLU A 129 8.10 3.80 4.23
C GLU A 129 7.07 4.74 4.87
N ALA A 130 6.88 4.64 6.19
CA ALA A 130 5.89 5.45 6.90
C ALA A 130 6.13 6.95 6.69
N ILE A 131 7.37 7.41 6.76
CA ILE A 131 7.73 8.82 6.60
C ILE A 131 7.66 9.23 5.11
N SER A 132 8.20 8.40 4.21
CA SER A 132 8.24 8.72 2.78
C SER A 132 6.85 8.89 2.17
N LEU A 133 5.90 8.05 2.57
CA LEU A 133 4.60 7.95 1.92
C LEU A 133 3.51 8.81 2.57
N SER A 134 3.57 9.03 3.90
CA SER A 134 2.42 9.58 4.64
C SER A 134 2.59 11.07 4.99
N ASP A 135 1.46 11.72 5.32
CA ASP A 135 1.42 13.08 5.86
C ASP A 135 1.34 13.06 7.41
N ARG A 136 1.03 11.88 7.98
CA ARG A 136 0.97 11.63 9.43
C ARG A 136 1.37 10.20 9.75
N VAL A 137 2.19 10.02 10.79
CA VAL A 137 2.60 8.72 11.30
C VAL A 137 2.02 8.53 12.70
N PHE A 138 1.38 7.38 12.94
CA PHE A 138 0.89 6.96 14.24
C PHE A 138 1.72 5.78 14.73
N VAL A 139 2.36 5.91 15.88
CA VAL A 139 3.06 4.82 16.54
C VAL A 139 2.08 4.04 17.40
N ILE A 140 2.04 2.73 17.23
CA ILE A 140 1.16 1.82 17.96
C ILE A 140 1.98 1.02 18.95
N THR A 141 1.45 0.84 20.18
CA THR A 141 2.10 0.06 21.24
C THR A 141 2.18 -1.43 20.93
N ALA A 142 3.19 -2.13 21.46
CA ALA A 142 3.43 -3.56 21.24
C ALA A 142 2.32 -4.50 21.76
N GLY A 143 1.35 -3.97 22.52
CA GLY A 143 0.16 -4.70 22.98
C GLY A 143 -0.20 -4.42 24.43
N PRO A 144 -1.51 -4.25 24.74
CA PRO A 144 -2.57 -4.13 23.75
C PRO A 144 -2.32 -2.95 22.80
N GLY A 145 -2.72 -3.08 21.53
CA GLY A 145 -2.50 -2.06 20.49
C GLY A 145 -3.27 -0.78 20.79
N THR A 146 -2.57 0.27 21.17
CA THR A 146 -3.10 1.62 21.38
C THR A 146 -2.21 2.64 20.68
N VAL A 147 -2.75 3.80 20.32
CA VAL A 147 -1.96 4.90 19.76
C VAL A 147 -1.06 5.47 20.85
N LYS A 148 0.25 5.34 20.70
CA LYS A 148 1.26 5.90 21.59
C LYS A 148 1.53 7.36 21.27
N SER A 149 1.77 7.64 20.00
CA SER A 149 2.13 8.97 19.54
C SER A 149 1.67 9.19 18.09
N ASN A 150 1.68 10.46 17.66
CA ASN A 150 1.22 10.90 16.35
C ASN A 150 2.08 12.06 15.88
N TYR A 151 2.73 11.87 14.74
CA TYR A 151 3.67 12.80 14.14
C TYR A 151 3.13 13.37 12.84
N LYS A 152 3.29 14.67 12.63
CA LYS A 152 3.08 15.30 11.34
C LYS A 152 4.36 15.16 10.52
N VAL A 153 4.24 14.67 9.30
CA VAL A 153 5.36 14.57 8.36
C VAL A 153 5.32 15.81 7.46
N ASP A 154 6.15 16.79 7.79
CA ASP A 154 6.21 18.07 7.09
C ASP A 154 7.28 18.06 5.98
N LEU A 155 7.13 17.11 5.07
CA LEU A 155 7.99 16.97 3.89
C LEU A 155 7.21 17.42 2.64
N PRO A 156 7.82 18.21 1.75
CA PRO A 156 7.14 18.72 0.56
C PRO A 156 6.74 17.59 -0.39
N ARG A 157 5.70 17.83 -1.19
CA ARG A 157 5.30 16.98 -2.30
C ARG A 157 5.52 17.71 -3.65
N PRO A 158 5.83 17.03 -4.77
CA PRO A 158 5.98 15.57 -4.89
C PRO A 158 7.25 15.07 -4.19
N ARG A 159 7.22 13.85 -3.67
CA ARG A 159 8.35 13.18 -3.04
C ARG A 159 8.98 12.19 -3.99
N ASN A 160 10.30 12.15 -4.04
CA ASN A 160 11.08 11.07 -4.63
C ASN A 160 11.56 10.17 -3.49
N VAL A 161 11.02 8.97 -3.39
CA VAL A 161 11.28 8.05 -2.27
C VAL A 161 12.76 7.66 -2.19
N ALA A 162 13.42 7.50 -3.33
CA ALA A 162 14.83 7.13 -3.36
C ALA A 162 15.75 8.22 -2.79
N GLU A 163 15.37 9.49 -2.91
CA GLU A 163 16.22 10.63 -2.56
C GLU A 163 15.81 11.31 -1.25
N ILE A 164 14.50 11.29 -0.91
CA ILE A 164 13.98 12.04 0.24
C ILE A 164 14.61 11.62 1.57
N ARG A 165 14.99 10.35 1.69
CA ARG A 165 15.62 9.74 2.86
C ARG A 165 16.98 10.37 3.23
N PHE A 166 17.63 11.03 2.28
CA PHE A 166 18.92 11.71 2.49
C PHE A 166 18.76 13.19 2.88
N GLN A 167 17.54 13.71 2.94
CA GLN A 167 17.31 15.09 3.37
C GLN A 167 17.46 15.23 4.89
N PRO A 168 18.12 16.29 5.40
CA PRO A 168 18.30 16.47 6.84
C PRO A 168 16.99 16.43 7.62
N HIS A 169 15.94 17.06 7.10
CA HIS A 169 14.65 17.10 7.76
C HIS A 169 13.95 15.73 7.82
N PHE A 170 14.18 14.84 6.85
CA PHE A 170 13.73 13.44 6.92
C PHE A 170 14.40 12.72 8.10
N ILE A 171 15.70 12.91 8.27
CA ILE A 171 16.49 12.29 9.34
C ILE A 171 16.02 12.78 10.71
N GLU A 172 15.72 14.08 10.86
CA GLU A 172 15.15 14.63 12.09
C GLU A 172 13.83 13.97 12.47
N ILE A 173 12.90 13.85 11.51
CA ILE A 173 11.60 13.18 11.70
C ILE A 173 11.81 11.70 12.05
N TYR A 174 12.72 11.02 11.35
CA TYR A 174 13.06 9.63 11.61
C TYR A 174 13.56 9.41 13.04
N GLU A 175 14.51 10.24 13.49
CA GLU A 175 15.06 10.16 14.85
C GLU A 175 13.99 10.42 15.92
N GLU A 176 13.11 11.38 15.68
CA GLU A 176 12.03 11.72 16.60
C GLU A 176 11.06 10.55 16.78
N ILE A 177 10.60 9.94 15.69
CA ILE A 177 9.68 8.80 15.75
C ILE A 177 10.38 7.56 16.31
N TRP A 178 11.65 7.34 15.94
CA TRP A 178 12.43 6.21 16.42
C TRP A 178 12.58 6.19 17.94
N LYS A 179 12.67 7.34 18.61
CA LYS A 179 12.73 7.42 20.08
C LYS A 179 11.54 6.75 20.75
N ASP A 180 10.35 6.91 20.18
CA ASP A 180 9.13 6.29 20.70
C ASP A 180 9.00 4.81 20.26
N LEU A 181 9.40 4.50 19.04
CA LEU A 181 9.23 3.19 18.43
C LEU A 181 10.17 2.16 19.06
N LYS A 182 11.42 2.50 19.34
CA LYS A 182 12.45 1.57 19.84
C LYS A 182 12.03 0.84 21.12
N ASP A 183 11.33 1.54 22.02
CA ASP A 183 10.90 0.96 23.29
C ASP A 183 9.83 -0.12 23.05
N GLU A 184 8.92 0.12 22.11
CA GLU A 184 7.87 -0.84 21.70
C GLU A 184 8.47 -2.06 21.01
N VAL A 185 9.51 -1.86 20.18
CA VAL A 185 10.24 -2.95 19.52
C VAL A 185 10.90 -3.85 20.57
N LEU A 186 11.56 -3.27 21.58
CA LEU A 186 12.19 -4.02 22.66
C LEU A 186 11.16 -4.82 23.47
N VAL A 187 10.03 -4.20 23.84
CA VAL A 187 8.93 -4.87 24.54
C VAL A 187 8.38 -6.04 23.72
N SER A 188 8.18 -5.84 22.41
CA SER A 188 7.70 -6.89 21.52
C SER A 188 8.67 -8.06 21.46
N TYR A 189 9.97 -7.78 21.31
CA TYR A 189 11.03 -8.79 21.26
C TYR A 189 11.13 -9.61 22.55
N GLU A 190 11.05 -8.97 23.72
CA GLU A 190 11.07 -9.66 25.01
C GLU A 190 9.85 -10.57 25.20
N ARG A 191 8.67 -10.14 24.75
CA ARG A 191 7.45 -10.96 24.79
C ARG A 191 7.57 -12.19 23.90
N GLN A 192 8.10 -12.06 22.70
CA GLN A 192 8.35 -13.19 21.81
C GLN A 192 9.30 -14.23 22.45
N LYS A 193 10.36 -13.76 23.11
CA LYS A 193 11.27 -14.66 23.84
C LYS A 193 10.59 -15.42 24.97
N ARG A 194 9.70 -14.77 25.71
CA ARG A 194 8.96 -15.40 26.85
C ARG A 194 7.86 -16.35 26.38
N GLY A 195 7.27 -16.12 25.20
CA GLY A 195 6.23 -16.99 24.62
C GLY A 195 6.79 -18.20 23.85
N ALA A 196 8.11 -18.24 23.59
CA ALA A 196 8.81 -19.33 22.92
C ALA A 196 9.54 -20.27 23.91
N ALA A 197 9.49 -20.00 25.21
CA ALA A 197 9.99 -20.82 26.31
C ALA A 197 8.83 -21.51 27.04
#